data_34cb526f582cbb7810a4370187d669a8
#
_entry.id   34cb526f582cbb7810a4370187d669a8
#
_cell.length_a   1.000
_cell.length_b   1.000
_cell.length_c   1.000
_cell.angle_alpha   90.00
_cell.angle_beta   90.00
_cell.angle_gamma   90.00
#
_symmetry.space_group_name_H-M   'P 1'
#
loop_
_entity.id
_entity.type
_entity.pdbx_description
1 polymer ?
#
loop_
_entity_poly.entity_id
_entity_poly.type
_entity_poly.pdbx_seq_one_letter_code
_entity_poly.pdbx_strand_id
1 'polypeptide(L)'
;MEAKAYLYDVRIAPRKVQIVLDLIRGKDVEMAAAILKNTPKRGAEILEKVLASAVANAENNHNMDKTKLYVSKCFVTAGSHMLKRVMPRGKGSANRILKRTSHITVVVAEKE
;
A
#
# COMPACT_ATOMS: atom_id res chain seq x y z
N MET A 1 3.42 20.66 -4.77
CA MET A 1 3.29 20.24 -3.38
C MET A 1 2.74 18.81 -3.33
N GLU A 2 3.28 18.00 -2.47
CA GLU A 2 2.90 16.59 -2.36
C GLU A 2 2.50 16.26 -0.92
N ALA A 3 1.56 15.34 -0.78
CA ALA A 3 1.18 14.79 0.52
C ALA A 3 1.46 13.29 0.50
N LYS A 4 1.93 12.77 1.61
CA LYS A 4 2.36 11.38 1.73
C LYS A 4 1.58 10.66 2.82
N ALA A 5 1.38 9.37 2.63
CA ALA A 5 0.89 8.49 3.68
C ALA A 5 1.72 7.21 3.67
N TYR A 6 1.98 6.70 4.85
CA TYR A 6 2.82 5.51 5.05
C TYR A 6 2.05 4.48 5.86
N LEU A 7 2.32 3.23 5.58
CA LEU A 7 1.85 2.13 6.43
C LEU A 7 3.00 1.12 6.53
N TYR A 8 3.44 0.87 7.76
CA TYR A 8 4.61 0.02 8.02
C TYR A 8 4.21 -1.36 8.51
N ASP A 9 5.03 -2.35 8.17
CA ASP A 9 4.93 -3.72 8.68
C ASP A 9 3.56 -4.38 8.48
N VAL A 10 2.97 -4.16 7.30
CA VAL A 10 1.73 -4.81 6.92
C VAL A 10 2.00 -6.27 6.59
N ARG A 11 1.18 -7.19 7.10
CA ARG A 11 1.37 -8.63 6.90
C ARG A 11 0.86 -9.11 5.55
N ILE A 12 1.42 -8.55 4.48
CA ILE A 12 1.17 -8.97 3.10
C ILE A 12 2.51 -8.94 2.38
N ALA A 13 2.78 -9.95 1.54
CA ALA A 13 4.00 -9.97 0.76
C ALA A 13 4.06 -8.75 -0.19
N PRO A 14 5.24 -8.09 -0.32
CA PRO A 14 5.38 -6.90 -1.17
C PRO A 14 4.90 -7.12 -2.60
N ARG A 15 5.14 -8.29 -3.16
CA ARG A 15 4.75 -8.60 -4.52
C ARG A 15 3.23 -8.53 -4.74
N LYS A 16 2.46 -8.97 -3.75
CA LYS A 16 1.00 -8.95 -3.81
C LYS A 16 0.46 -7.51 -3.76
N VAL A 17 1.11 -6.66 -2.98
CA VAL A 17 0.77 -5.24 -2.89
C VAL A 17 1.16 -4.53 -4.19
N GLN A 18 2.31 -4.85 -4.76
CA GLN A 18 2.81 -4.24 -5.98
C GLN A 18 1.81 -4.40 -7.14
N ILE A 19 1.19 -5.56 -7.25
CA ILE A 19 0.21 -5.83 -8.30
C ILE A 19 -0.96 -4.83 -8.20
N VAL A 20 -1.43 -4.55 -6.99
CA VAL A 20 -2.54 -3.61 -6.77
C VAL A 20 -2.08 -2.17 -6.97
N LEU A 21 -0.86 -1.82 -6.52
CA LEU A 21 -0.31 -0.47 -6.70
C LEU A 21 -0.20 -0.10 -8.18
N ASP A 22 0.15 -1.04 -9.03
CA ASP A 22 0.27 -0.80 -10.46
C ASP A 22 -1.06 -0.39 -11.10
N LEU A 23 -2.18 -0.78 -10.50
CA LEU A 23 -3.51 -0.42 -10.99
C LEU A 23 -3.87 1.05 -10.72
N ILE A 24 -3.32 1.64 -9.69
CA ILE A 24 -3.69 3.00 -9.26
C ILE A 24 -2.63 4.06 -9.56
N ARG A 25 -1.45 3.65 -9.98
CA ARG A 25 -0.36 4.60 -10.24
C ARG A 25 -0.72 5.56 -11.37
N GLY A 26 -0.61 6.85 -11.10
CA GLY A 26 -0.91 7.89 -12.09
C GLY A 26 -2.39 8.20 -12.28
N LYS A 27 -3.27 7.55 -11.53
CA LYS A 27 -4.71 7.77 -11.64
C LYS A 27 -5.16 8.87 -10.69
N ASP A 28 -6.27 9.54 -11.06
CA ASP A 28 -6.90 10.49 -10.14
C ASP A 28 -7.33 9.78 -8.86
N VAL A 29 -7.32 10.51 -7.76
CA VAL A 29 -7.65 9.94 -6.44
C VAL A 29 -9.04 9.29 -6.46
N GLU A 30 -10.03 9.94 -7.07
CA GLU A 30 -11.38 9.38 -7.15
C GLU A 30 -11.42 8.07 -7.95
N MET A 31 -10.72 8.04 -9.08
CA MET A 31 -10.61 6.83 -9.88
C MET A 31 -9.84 5.73 -9.17
N ALA A 32 -8.74 6.08 -8.50
CA ALA A 32 -7.95 5.14 -7.73
C ALA A 32 -8.79 4.50 -6.62
N ALA A 33 -9.57 5.30 -5.89
CA ALA A 33 -10.45 4.81 -4.84
C ALA A 33 -11.50 3.84 -5.40
N ALA A 34 -12.09 4.16 -6.55
CA ALA A 34 -13.06 3.29 -7.20
C ALA A 34 -12.44 1.97 -7.65
N ILE A 35 -11.24 2.02 -8.22
CA ILE A 35 -10.51 0.82 -8.64
C ILE A 35 -10.24 -0.08 -7.43
N LEU A 36 -9.75 0.49 -6.34
CA LEU A 36 -9.45 -0.28 -5.13
C LEU A 36 -10.70 -0.91 -4.53
N LYS A 37 -11.81 -0.18 -4.53
CA LYS A 37 -13.09 -0.66 -4.01
C LYS A 37 -13.61 -1.86 -4.76
N ASN A 38 -13.36 -1.91 -6.08
CA ASN A 38 -13.84 -2.97 -6.95
C ASN A 38 -12.82 -4.10 -7.15
N THR A 39 -11.64 -4.00 -6.56
CA THR A 39 -10.60 -5.01 -6.70
C THR A 39 -10.74 -6.05 -5.58
N PRO A 40 -11.02 -7.31 -5.89
CA PRO A 40 -11.24 -8.34 -4.86
C PRO A 40 -9.91 -8.92 -4.36
N LYS A 41 -9.07 -8.08 -3.77
CA LYS A 41 -7.78 -8.47 -3.22
C LYS A 41 -7.60 -7.83 -1.84
N ARG A 42 -6.96 -8.56 -0.94
CA ARG A 42 -6.70 -8.07 0.41
C ARG A 42 -5.86 -6.80 0.42
N GLY A 43 -4.88 -6.73 -0.48
CA GLY A 43 -4.05 -5.53 -0.60
C GLY A 43 -4.85 -4.29 -0.95
N ALA A 44 -5.93 -4.43 -1.72
CA ALA A 44 -6.77 -3.30 -2.11
C ALA A 44 -7.45 -2.66 -0.90
N GLU A 45 -7.96 -3.44 0.04
CA GLU A 45 -8.59 -2.91 1.26
C GLU A 45 -7.62 -2.07 2.08
N ILE A 46 -6.39 -2.54 2.21
CA ILE A 46 -5.34 -1.84 2.94
C ILE A 46 -4.97 -0.56 2.21
N LEU A 47 -4.83 -0.62 0.89
CA LEU A 47 -4.47 0.55 0.08
C LEU A 47 -5.56 1.62 0.08
N GLU A 48 -6.83 1.24 0.18
CA GLU A 48 -7.92 2.22 0.34
C GLU A 48 -7.70 3.09 1.57
N LYS A 49 -7.30 2.48 2.67
CA LYS A 49 -7.04 3.21 3.91
C LYS A 49 -5.83 4.12 3.80
N VAL A 50 -4.77 3.65 3.17
CA VAL A 50 -3.56 4.45 2.94
C VAL A 50 -3.86 5.63 2.03
N LEU A 51 -4.60 5.38 0.94
CA LEU A 51 -5.00 6.44 0.02
C LEU A 51 -5.88 7.48 0.69
N ALA A 52 -6.86 7.06 1.49
CA ALA A 52 -7.72 7.97 2.25
C ALA A 52 -6.89 8.83 3.22
N SER A 53 -5.89 8.23 3.86
CA SER A 53 -4.98 8.96 4.75
C SER A 53 -4.16 10.00 3.98
N ALA A 54 -3.65 9.65 2.79
CA ALA A 54 -2.88 10.58 1.96
C ALA A 54 -3.76 11.76 1.52
N VAL A 55 -4.99 11.50 1.13
CA VAL A 55 -5.95 12.54 0.73
C VAL A 55 -6.28 13.45 1.91
N ALA A 56 -6.52 12.88 3.08
CA ALA A 56 -6.80 13.65 4.30
C ALA A 56 -5.60 14.54 4.66
N ASN A 57 -4.38 14.03 4.54
CA ASN A 57 -3.17 14.81 4.76
C ASN A 57 -3.06 15.98 3.78
N ALA A 58 -3.40 15.73 2.51
CA ALA A 58 -3.37 16.78 1.50
C ALA A 58 -4.36 17.90 1.79
N GLU A 59 -5.60 17.54 2.16
CA GLU A 59 -6.65 18.52 2.46
C GLU A 59 -6.37 19.28 3.74
N ASN A 60 -6.05 18.57 4.81
CA ASN A 60 -5.99 19.16 6.15
C ASN A 60 -4.66 19.84 6.45
N ASN A 61 -3.56 19.30 5.97
CA ASN A 61 -2.23 19.81 6.30
C ASN A 61 -1.66 20.76 5.25
N HIS A 62 -2.10 20.60 3.99
CA HIS A 62 -1.54 21.34 2.85
C HIS A 62 -2.58 22.14 2.08
N ASN A 63 -3.84 22.12 2.50
CA ASN A 63 -4.95 22.85 1.86
C ASN A 63 -5.08 22.59 0.36
N MET A 64 -4.80 21.35 -0.05
CA MET A 64 -4.91 20.95 -1.44
C MET A 64 -6.35 20.67 -1.83
N ASP A 65 -6.68 20.93 -3.09
CA ASP A 65 -8.00 20.65 -3.64
C ASP A 65 -8.11 19.18 -4.01
N LYS A 66 -9.02 18.46 -3.35
CA LYS A 66 -9.25 17.02 -3.57
C LYS A 66 -9.56 16.70 -5.03
N THR A 67 -10.28 17.57 -5.73
CA THR A 67 -10.67 17.33 -7.13
C THR A 67 -9.49 17.33 -8.09
N LYS A 68 -8.38 17.92 -7.69
CA LYS A 68 -7.15 18.00 -8.49
C LYS A 68 -6.09 16.99 -8.10
N LEU A 69 -6.34 16.19 -7.06
CA LEU A 69 -5.35 15.23 -6.57
C LEU A 69 -5.27 14.00 -7.45
N TYR A 70 -4.05 13.51 -7.64
CA TYR A 70 -3.79 12.26 -8.32
C TYR A 70 -2.70 11.50 -7.59
N VAL A 71 -2.62 10.19 -7.83
CA VAL A 71 -1.57 9.35 -7.24
C VAL A 71 -0.29 9.58 -8.04
N SER A 72 0.57 10.42 -7.51
CA SER A 72 1.83 10.79 -8.16
C SER A 72 2.84 9.66 -8.11
N LYS A 73 3.02 9.08 -6.92
CA LYS A 73 3.92 7.96 -6.69
C LYS A 73 3.28 7.00 -5.72
N CYS A 74 3.48 5.73 -5.93
CA CYS A 74 3.12 4.72 -4.95
C CYS A 74 4.09 3.56 -5.10
N PHE A 75 4.58 3.06 -3.98
CA PHE A 75 5.52 1.96 -4.01
C PHE A 75 5.44 1.17 -2.71
N VAL A 76 5.96 -0.03 -2.77
CA VAL A 76 6.04 -0.94 -1.64
C VAL A 76 7.48 -1.40 -1.51
N THR A 77 7.95 -1.49 -0.27
CA THR A 77 9.26 -2.05 0.05
C THR A 77 9.09 -3.20 1.02
N ALA A 78 10.09 -4.07 1.12
CA ALA A 78 10.06 -5.17 2.06
C ALA A 78 10.08 -4.62 3.50
N GLY A 79 9.22 -5.17 4.35
CA GLY A 79 9.18 -4.79 5.74
C GLY A 79 10.40 -5.29 6.50
N SER A 80 10.69 -4.64 7.62
CA SER A 80 11.84 -4.98 8.47
C SER A 80 11.62 -6.25 9.29
N HIS A 81 10.36 -6.64 9.49
CA HIS A 81 10.03 -7.80 10.31
C HIS A 81 9.51 -8.94 9.46
N MET A 82 10.15 -10.09 9.60
CA MET A 82 9.68 -11.33 9.04
C MET A 82 9.26 -12.24 10.18
N LEU A 83 8.03 -12.73 10.14
CA LEU A 83 7.59 -13.76 11.06
C LEU A 83 8.12 -15.09 10.56
N LYS A 84 8.97 -15.72 11.34
CA LYS A 84 9.53 -17.03 11.02
C LYS A 84 8.77 -18.10 11.77
N ARG A 85 8.30 -19.08 11.04
CA ARG A 85 7.69 -20.27 11.62
C ARG A 85 8.50 -21.48 11.22
N VAL A 86 8.83 -22.32 12.19
CA VAL A 86 9.53 -23.56 11.91
C VAL A 86 8.50 -24.68 11.97
N MET A 87 8.38 -25.42 10.86
CA MET A 87 7.55 -26.60 10.80
C MET A 87 8.42 -27.83 10.78
N PRO A 88 8.33 -28.70 11.82
CA PRO A 88 9.08 -29.94 11.80
C PRO A 88 8.56 -30.85 10.68
N ARG A 89 9.49 -31.43 9.95
CA ARG A 89 9.21 -32.47 8.96
C ARG A 89 10.04 -33.71 9.29
N GLY A 90 9.57 -34.87 8.84
CA GLY A 90 10.11 -36.16 9.19
C GLY A 90 11.63 -36.24 9.25
N LYS A 91 12.16 -37.16 10.04
CA LYS A 91 13.60 -37.34 10.32
C LYS A 91 14.29 -36.12 10.98
N GLY A 92 13.54 -35.33 11.72
CA GLY A 92 14.11 -34.21 12.43
C GLY A 92 14.43 -32.99 11.60
N SER A 93 14.14 -32.99 10.29
CA SER A 93 14.34 -31.80 9.49
C SER A 93 13.20 -30.79 9.74
N ALA A 94 13.53 -29.51 9.66
CA ALA A 94 12.60 -28.43 9.88
C ALA A 94 12.61 -27.47 8.70
N ASN A 95 11.41 -27.08 8.24
CA ASN A 95 11.25 -26.04 7.22
C ASN A 95 10.85 -24.74 7.86
N ARG A 96 11.46 -23.66 7.45
CA ARG A 96 11.09 -22.32 7.89
C ARG A 96 10.05 -21.74 6.95
N ILE A 97 8.97 -21.25 7.53
CA ILE A 97 7.97 -20.48 6.78
C ILE A 97 8.22 -19.02 7.09
N LEU A 98 8.48 -18.25 6.03
CA LEU A 98 8.68 -16.81 6.16
C LEU A 98 7.36 -16.09 5.89
N LYS A 99 6.90 -15.33 6.88
CA LYS A 99 5.77 -14.42 6.73
C LYS A 99 6.33 -13.03 6.44
N ARG A 100 6.27 -12.64 5.18
CA ARG A 100 6.81 -11.35 4.76
C ARG A 100 5.87 -10.21 5.10
N THR A 101 6.43 -9.06 5.43
CA THR A 101 5.71 -7.84 5.66
C THR A 101 6.09 -6.80 4.61
N SER A 102 5.31 -5.73 4.54
CA SER A 102 5.51 -4.67 3.55
C SER A 102 5.43 -3.30 4.20
N HIS A 103 6.20 -2.36 3.66
CA HIS A 103 6.02 -0.93 3.93
C HIS A 103 5.43 -0.30 2.68
N ILE A 104 4.31 0.38 2.83
CA ILE A 104 3.59 0.99 1.72
C ILE A 104 3.69 2.50 1.82
N THR A 105 3.99 3.15 0.70
CA THR A 105 4.03 4.60 0.61
C THR A 105 3.14 5.04 -0.55
N VAL A 106 2.24 5.97 -0.30
CA VAL A 106 1.41 6.60 -1.32
C VAL A 106 1.63 8.10 -1.27
N VAL A 107 1.96 8.68 -2.40
CA VAL A 107 2.17 10.12 -2.55
C VAL A 107 1.12 10.66 -3.50
N VAL A 108 0.38 11.66 -3.05
CA VAL A 108 -0.60 12.37 -3.89
C VAL A 108 -0.14 13.79 -4.14
N ALA A 109 -0.45 14.32 -5.31
CA ALA A 109 -0.09 15.67 -5.71
C ALA A 109 -1.24 16.31 -6.46
N GLU A 110 -1.26 17.64 -6.53
CA GLU A 110 -2.24 18.36 -7.34
C GLU A 110 -1.80 18.40 -8.80
N LYS A 111 -2.75 18.24 -9.70
CA LYS A 111 -2.51 18.48 -11.13
C LYS A 111 -2.43 19.96 -11.41
N GLU A 112 -1.50 20.31 -12.23
CA GLU A 112 -1.37 21.70 -12.72
C GLU A 112 -2.40 21.98 -13.80
#